data_66daaa95327b2dcd602b37522c770255
#
_entry.id   66daaa95327b2dcd602b37522c770255
#
_cell.length_a   1.000
_cell.length_b   1.000
_cell.length_c   1.000
_cell.angle_alpha   90.00
_cell.angle_beta   90.00
_cell.angle_gamma   90.00
#
_symmetry.space_group_name_H-M   'P 1'
#
loop_
_entity.id
_entity.type
_entity.pdbx_description
1 polymer ?
#
loop_
_entity_poly.entity_id
_entity_poly.type
_entity_poly.pdbx_seq_one_letter_code
_entity_poly.pdbx_strand_id
1 'polypeptide(L)'
;MATVEKTAVEATPRLGRKRQPPRKVLGRLGPWQLLRTLGEGTMTRVYLARPADAEHAAASYAIKSLKKEWWSEPAAIEMQRREAWVGQRVNCPHLAPVLSSGISAPPYYTVTPKLDGQTAAELLANGRKPSLPVALWIARQTAQALASLQKSVGMIHGDVKPANLMVGPDGHTTLIDLGFCQSPDQSNSWANRPVVGTLRYLAPERVTSATTIDTRSDLYSLGATLYELITGRPAHDGDTPAALIQQHRTERPECIRSAAPDTPKPVASLVHRLMAKDPMRRPTTPQEVVDELAPLEIACFGLR
;
A
#
# COMPACT_ATOMS: atom_id res chain seq x y z
N MET A 1 -19.01 38.03 65.14
CA MET A 1 -19.87 36.94 64.66
C MET A 1 -20.13 37.21 63.18
N ALA A 2 -19.43 36.52 62.26
CA ALA A 2 -19.63 36.64 60.84
C ALA A 2 -20.09 35.25 60.33
N THR A 3 -21.30 35.23 59.80
CA THR A 3 -21.99 34.05 59.27
C THR A 3 -21.47 33.77 57.87
N VAL A 4 -20.94 32.57 57.65
CA VAL A 4 -20.47 32.08 56.36
C VAL A 4 -21.63 31.35 55.65
N GLU A 5 -22.14 31.96 54.56
CA GLU A 5 -23.10 31.29 53.68
C GLU A 5 -22.40 30.23 52.83
N LYS A 6 -22.91 29.01 52.87
CA LYS A 6 -22.51 27.90 51.99
C LYS A 6 -23.24 27.99 50.65
N THR A 7 -22.51 28.35 49.61
CA THR A 7 -23.03 28.29 48.24
C THR A 7 -23.01 26.81 47.80
N ALA A 8 -24.17 26.28 47.44
CA ALA A 8 -24.36 24.96 46.88
C ALA A 8 -23.90 25.00 45.38
N VAL A 9 -22.96 24.16 45.00
CA VAL A 9 -22.55 23.94 43.63
C VAL A 9 -23.55 22.98 42.98
N GLU A 10 -24.36 23.50 42.06
CA GLU A 10 -25.24 22.71 41.19
C GLU A 10 -24.43 21.79 40.29
N ALA A 11 -24.69 20.49 40.37
CA ALA A 11 -24.10 19.48 39.52
C ALA A 11 -24.72 19.53 38.10
N THR A 12 -23.92 19.86 37.13
CA THR A 12 -24.28 19.87 35.68
C THR A 12 -24.70 18.44 35.28
N PRO A 13 -25.83 18.24 34.56
CA PRO A 13 -26.24 16.91 34.13
C PRO A 13 -25.29 16.37 33.08
N ARG A 14 -24.73 15.20 33.31
CA ARG A 14 -23.94 14.44 32.32
C ARG A 14 -24.82 14.14 31.12
N LEU A 15 -24.51 14.77 29.98
CA LEU A 15 -25.11 14.45 28.68
C LEU A 15 -24.90 12.94 28.38
N GLY A 16 -26.01 12.19 28.43
CA GLY A 16 -26.05 10.77 28.11
C GLY A 16 -25.49 10.54 26.66
N ARG A 17 -24.41 9.77 26.58
CA ARG A 17 -23.93 9.28 25.29
C ARG A 17 -25.10 8.56 24.58
N LYS A 18 -25.65 9.14 23.51
CA LYS A 18 -26.62 8.49 22.64
C LYS A 18 -26.02 7.16 22.20
N ARG A 19 -26.63 6.04 22.63
CA ARG A 19 -26.29 4.70 22.13
C ARG A 19 -26.48 4.72 20.63
N GLN A 20 -25.39 4.56 19.87
CA GLN A 20 -25.50 4.34 18.43
C GLN A 20 -26.32 3.05 18.20
N PRO A 21 -27.24 3.03 17.22
CA PRO A 21 -28.00 1.84 16.92
C PRO A 21 -27.05 0.67 16.60
N PRO A 22 -27.43 -0.58 16.91
CA PRO A 22 -26.60 -1.74 16.67
C PRO A 22 -26.24 -1.78 15.18
N ARG A 23 -24.93 -1.69 14.87
CA ARG A 23 -24.45 -1.76 13.49
C ARG A 23 -24.82 -3.12 12.92
N LYS A 24 -25.55 -3.14 11.80
CA LYS A 24 -25.98 -4.36 11.12
C LYS A 24 -24.77 -5.23 10.81
N VAL A 25 -24.71 -6.42 11.37
CA VAL A 25 -23.67 -7.41 11.13
C VAL A 25 -23.91 -8.02 9.76
N LEU A 26 -22.89 -8.03 8.88
CA LEU A 26 -22.98 -8.62 7.54
C LEU A 26 -22.91 -10.16 7.60
N GLY A 27 -22.21 -10.70 8.60
CA GLY A 27 -22.01 -12.13 8.73
C GLY A 27 -20.89 -12.47 9.72
N ARG A 28 -20.51 -13.74 9.72
CA ARG A 28 -19.41 -14.27 10.55
C ARG A 28 -18.43 -15.06 9.70
N LEU A 29 -17.13 -14.92 10.00
CA LEU A 29 -16.05 -15.65 9.37
C LEU A 29 -15.13 -16.21 10.46
N GLY A 30 -15.24 -17.51 10.74
CA GLY A 30 -14.56 -18.10 11.88
C GLY A 30 -14.86 -17.35 13.20
N PRO A 31 -13.83 -16.94 13.96
CA PRO A 31 -13.99 -16.20 15.21
C PRO A 31 -14.29 -14.70 15.01
N TRP A 32 -14.57 -14.24 13.78
CA TRP A 32 -14.70 -12.83 13.43
C TRP A 32 -16.14 -12.47 13.04
N GLN A 33 -16.61 -11.33 13.51
CA GLN A 33 -17.86 -10.70 13.14
C GLN A 33 -17.60 -9.63 12.09
N LEU A 34 -18.20 -9.76 10.90
CA LEU A 34 -18.06 -8.84 9.77
C LEU A 34 -19.09 -7.73 9.88
N LEU A 35 -18.66 -6.48 9.84
CA LEU A 35 -19.51 -5.32 10.11
C LEU A 35 -19.86 -4.51 8.87
N ARG A 36 -18.90 -4.26 8.00
CA ARG A 36 -19.09 -3.58 6.71
C ARG A 36 -17.97 -3.91 5.75
N THR A 37 -18.21 -3.78 4.47
CA THR A 37 -17.18 -3.84 3.44
C THR A 37 -16.32 -2.55 3.50
N LEU A 38 -15.01 -2.71 3.47
CA LEU A 38 -14.02 -1.64 3.36
C LEU A 38 -13.58 -1.42 1.91
N GLY A 39 -13.49 -2.50 1.14
CA GLY A 39 -13.10 -2.48 -0.27
C GLY A 39 -13.40 -3.80 -0.96
N GLU A 40 -13.44 -3.75 -2.28
CA GLU A 40 -13.66 -4.93 -3.11
C GLU A 40 -12.74 -4.87 -4.33
N GLY A 41 -11.92 -5.90 -4.49
CA GLY A 41 -11.09 -6.14 -5.66
C GLY A 41 -11.64 -7.25 -6.54
N THR A 42 -10.92 -7.59 -7.58
CA THR A 42 -11.29 -8.67 -8.51
C THR A 42 -11.47 -10.01 -7.78
N MET A 43 -10.46 -10.44 -7.03
CA MET A 43 -10.43 -11.75 -6.37
C MET A 43 -10.84 -11.70 -4.90
N THR A 44 -10.74 -10.55 -4.24
CA THR A 44 -10.89 -10.45 -2.79
C THR A 44 -11.87 -9.37 -2.39
N ARG A 45 -12.43 -9.53 -1.17
CA ARG A 45 -13.22 -8.50 -0.50
C ARG A 45 -12.64 -8.25 0.88
N VAL A 46 -12.56 -6.98 1.27
CA VAL A 46 -12.02 -6.55 2.56
C VAL A 46 -13.16 -6.09 3.45
N TYR A 47 -13.22 -6.62 4.66
CA TYR A 47 -14.25 -6.31 5.64
C TYR A 47 -13.66 -5.65 6.88
N LEU A 48 -14.37 -4.69 7.43
CA LEU A 48 -14.19 -4.24 8.80
C LEU A 48 -14.73 -5.32 9.74
N ALA A 49 -13.94 -5.73 10.73
CA ALA A 49 -14.31 -6.82 11.61
C ALA A 49 -13.93 -6.55 13.08
N ARG A 50 -14.50 -7.36 13.97
CA ARG A 50 -14.12 -7.50 15.36
C ARG A 50 -14.19 -8.97 15.79
N PRO A 51 -13.56 -9.36 16.92
CA PRO A 51 -13.78 -10.69 17.51
C PRO A 51 -15.26 -10.92 17.82
N ALA A 52 -15.75 -12.12 17.58
CA ALA A 52 -17.16 -12.44 17.73
C ALA A 52 -17.59 -12.56 19.21
N ASP A 53 -16.64 -12.84 20.10
CA ASP A 53 -16.80 -12.90 21.55
C ASP A 53 -16.70 -11.53 22.24
N ALA A 54 -16.31 -10.49 21.50
CA ALA A 54 -16.13 -9.12 21.98
C ALA A 54 -17.11 -8.14 21.32
N GLU A 55 -18.43 -8.39 21.45
CA GLU A 55 -19.47 -7.63 20.75
C GLU A 55 -19.48 -6.11 21.03
N HIS A 56 -18.95 -5.71 22.19
CA HIS A 56 -18.85 -4.29 22.57
C HIS A 56 -17.50 -3.65 22.22
N ALA A 57 -16.51 -4.45 21.73
CA ALA A 57 -15.22 -3.92 21.32
C ALA A 57 -15.34 -3.07 20.05
N ALA A 58 -14.48 -2.06 19.95
CA ALA A 58 -14.33 -1.30 18.72
C ALA A 58 -13.87 -2.21 17.58
N ALA A 59 -14.38 -1.98 16.36
CA ALA A 59 -13.91 -2.68 15.18
C ALA A 59 -12.51 -2.19 14.82
N SER A 60 -11.51 -3.05 15.02
CA SER A 60 -10.09 -2.70 14.91
C SER A 60 -9.34 -3.58 13.90
N TYR A 61 -10.06 -4.43 13.16
CA TYR A 61 -9.46 -5.37 12.24
C TYR A 61 -10.01 -5.22 10.83
N ALA A 62 -9.16 -5.46 9.85
CA ALA A 62 -9.53 -5.66 8.46
C ALA A 62 -9.34 -7.14 8.09
N ILE A 63 -10.33 -7.73 7.43
CA ILE A 63 -10.28 -9.10 6.95
C ILE A 63 -10.36 -9.09 5.44
N LYS A 64 -9.27 -9.50 4.79
CA LYS A 64 -9.21 -9.72 3.34
C LYS A 64 -9.57 -11.17 3.07
N SER A 65 -10.73 -11.38 2.45
CA SER A 65 -11.25 -12.73 2.14
C SER A 65 -11.27 -12.94 0.64
N LEU A 66 -10.80 -14.12 0.21
CA LEU A 66 -10.93 -14.58 -1.16
C LEU A 66 -12.42 -14.80 -1.47
N LYS A 67 -12.91 -14.29 -2.60
CA LYS A 67 -14.29 -14.48 -3.05
C LYS A 67 -14.52 -15.94 -3.44
N LYS A 68 -15.78 -16.42 -3.29
CA LYS A 68 -16.14 -17.82 -3.47
C LYS A 68 -15.81 -18.37 -4.87
N GLU A 69 -15.96 -17.55 -5.88
CA GLU A 69 -15.64 -17.90 -7.27
C GLU A 69 -14.17 -18.22 -7.52
N TRP A 70 -13.28 -17.84 -6.59
CA TRP A 70 -11.82 -18.06 -6.67
C TRP A 70 -11.33 -19.18 -5.74
N TRP A 71 -12.23 -19.89 -5.03
CA TRP A 71 -11.79 -20.91 -4.06
C TRP A 71 -11.25 -22.19 -4.71
N SER A 72 -11.51 -22.40 -6.00
CA SER A 72 -10.95 -23.50 -6.78
C SER A 72 -9.75 -23.11 -7.63
N GLU A 73 -9.34 -21.82 -7.60
CA GLU A 73 -8.23 -21.30 -8.39
C GLU A 73 -6.90 -21.40 -7.62
N PRO A 74 -5.98 -22.32 -7.96
CA PRO A 74 -4.75 -22.54 -7.21
C PRO A 74 -3.89 -21.30 -7.08
N ALA A 75 -3.81 -20.47 -8.14
CA ALA A 75 -3.02 -19.24 -8.13
C ALA A 75 -3.56 -18.21 -7.12
N ALA A 76 -4.88 -18.05 -7.01
CA ALA A 76 -5.52 -17.13 -6.07
C ALA A 76 -5.34 -17.61 -4.61
N ILE A 77 -5.45 -18.92 -4.38
CA ILE A 77 -5.23 -19.52 -3.07
C ILE A 77 -3.76 -19.33 -2.65
N GLU A 78 -2.82 -19.57 -3.57
CA GLU A 78 -1.39 -19.40 -3.31
C GLU A 78 -1.02 -17.95 -2.99
N MET A 79 -1.64 -16.96 -3.65
CA MET A 79 -1.47 -15.54 -3.32
C MET A 79 -1.95 -15.25 -1.89
N GLN A 80 -3.09 -15.80 -1.47
CA GLN A 80 -3.62 -15.61 -0.12
C GLN A 80 -2.73 -16.27 0.94
N ARG A 81 -2.18 -17.47 0.64
CA ARG A 81 -1.21 -18.17 1.50
C ARG A 81 0.09 -17.40 1.63
N ARG A 82 0.58 -16.84 0.52
CA ARG A 82 1.80 -16.03 0.49
C ARG A 82 1.64 -14.75 1.28
N GLU A 83 0.53 -14.04 1.13
CA GLU A 83 0.21 -12.87 1.95
C GLU A 83 0.23 -13.21 3.45
N ALA A 84 -0.38 -14.32 3.85
CA ALA A 84 -0.35 -14.80 5.22
C ALA A 84 1.08 -15.12 5.69
N TRP A 85 1.83 -15.86 4.88
CA TRP A 85 3.18 -16.30 5.21
C TRP A 85 4.16 -15.13 5.37
N VAL A 86 4.14 -14.18 4.42
CA VAL A 86 5.00 -12.99 4.45
C VAL A 86 4.58 -12.07 5.60
N GLY A 87 3.28 -11.73 5.70
CA GLY A 87 2.78 -10.77 6.66
C GLY A 87 2.95 -11.19 8.12
N GLN A 88 3.06 -12.51 8.40
CA GLN A 88 3.36 -13.04 9.73
C GLN A 88 4.86 -12.99 10.08
N ARG A 89 5.74 -12.76 9.12
CA ARG A 89 7.21 -12.78 9.28
C ARG A 89 7.85 -11.41 9.18
N VAL A 90 7.15 -10.44 8.65
CA VAL A 90 7.66 -9.07 8.58
C VAL A 90 7.34 -8.30 9.86
N ASN A 91 8.30 -7.53 10.33
CA ASN A 91 8.14 -6.63 11.47
C ASN A 91 8.64 -5.23 11.07
N CYS A 92 7.77 -4.48 10.41
CA CYS A 92 8.07 -3.14 9.93
C CYS A 92 6.80 -2.29 10.03
N PRO A 93 6.87 -1.07 10.59
CA PRO A 93 5.70 -0.20 10.71
C PRO A 93 5.11 0.20 9.34
N HIS A 94 5.91 0.11 8.27
CA HIS A 94 5.52 0.45 6.91
C HIS A 94 5.08 -0.74 6.06
N LEU A 95 4.91 -1.94 6.65
CA LEU A 95 4.32 -3.12 6.02
C LEU A 95 3.09 -3.57 6.80
N ALA A 96 2.02 -3.93 6.12
CA ALA A 96 0.82 -4.45 6.77
C ALA A 96 1.09 -5.83 7.39
N PRO A 97 1.09 -5.98 8.73
CA PRO A 97 1.29 -7.26 9.37
C PRO A 97 0.04 -8.13 9.24
N VAL A 98 0.19 -9.43 9.07
CA VAL A 98 -0.91 -10.40 9.18
C VAL A 98 -0.91 -11.00 10.58
N LEU A 99 -1.96 -10.71 11.34
CA LEU A 99 -2.12 -11.14 12.74
C LEU A 99 -2.65 -12.57 12.84
N SER A 100 -3.50 -12.96 11.89
CA SER A 100 -4.14 -14.27 11.84
C SER A 100 -4.58 -14.59 10.42
N SER A 101 -4.79 -15.86 10.11
CA SER A 101 -5.25 -16.29 8.79
C SER A 101 -6.03 -17.60 8.85
N GLY A 102 -6.98 -17.76 7.94
CA GLY A 102 -7.62 -19.04 7.61
C GLY A 102 -7.25 -19.41 6.17
N ILE A 103 -6.23 -20.27 6.01
CA ILE A 103 -5.64 -20.61 4.70
C ILE A 103 -5.57 -22.10 4.41
N SER A 104 -6.07 -22.95 5.31
CA SER A 104 -6.04 -24.41 5.15
C SER A 104 -7.20 -24.92 4.32
N ALA A 105 -8.38 -24.30 4.47
CA ALA A 105 -9.61 -24.63 3.76
C ALA A 105 -10.46 -23.37 3.57
N PRO A 106 -11.37 -23.33 2.57
CA PRO A 106 -12.25 -22.19 2.37
C PRO A 106 -13.22 -21.99 3.57
N PRO A 107 -13.58 -20.75 3.86
CA PRO A 107 -13.19 -19.52 3.18
C PRO A 107 -11.76 -19.10 3.53
N TYR A 108 -10.97 -18.74 2.49
CA TYR A 108 -9.59 -18.28 2.67
C TYR A 108 -9.55 -16.80 3.03
N TYR A 109 -8.83 -16.44 4.10
CA TYR A 109 -8.74 -15.04 4.54
C TYR A 109 -7.46 -14.75 5.33
N THR A 110 -7.08 -13.47 5.35
CA THR A 110 -6.07 -12.89 6.24
C THR A 110 -6.69 -11.80 7.11
N VAL A 111 -6.14 -11.61 8.30
CA VAL A 111 -6.57 -10.62 9.28
C VAL A 111 -5.41 -9.67 9.56
N THR A 112 -5.64 -8.38 9.38
CA THR A 112 -4.67 -7.32 9.65
C THR A 112 -5.28 -6.30 10.63
N PRO A 113 -4.47 -5.44 11.27
CA PRO A 113 -5.01 -4.25 11.93
C PRO A 113 -5.80 -3.42 10.91
N LYS A 114 -6.88 -2.77 11.36
CA LYS A 114 -7.53 -1.75 10.54
C LYS A 114 -6.59 -0.56 10.41
N LEU A 115 -6.18 -0.24 9.20
CA LEU A 115 -5.44 0.97 8.92
C LEU A 115 -6.41 2.15 8.76
N ASP A 116 -6.07 3.28 9.37
CA ASP A 116 -6.80 4.53 9.19
C ASP A 116 -6.19 5.32 8.03
N GLY A 117 -7.02 6.05 7.29
CA GLY A 117 -6.58 6.83 6.14
C GLY A 117 -7.21 6.36 4.83
N GLN A 118 -6.54 6.63 3.73
CA GLN A 118 -6.96 6.29 2.37
C GLN A 118 -5.75 5.87 1.54
N THR A 119 -5.98 5.17 0.44
CA THR A 119 -4.89 4.82 -0.47
C THR A 119 -4.36 6.07 -1.19
N ALA A 120 -3.09 6.05 -1.57
CA ALA A 120 -2.52 7.11 -2.39
C ALA A 120 -3.26 7.26 -3.75
N ALA A 121 -3.83 6.16 -4.27
CA ALA A 121 -4.68 6.20 -5.46
C ALA A 121 -5.99 6.96 -5.21
N GLU A 122 -6.64 6.76 -4.05
CA GLU A 122 -7.84 7.51 -3.66
C GLU A 122 -7.53 9.00 -3.45
N LEU A 123 -6.35 9.33 -2.90
CA LEU A 123 -5.88 10.72 -2.81
C LEU A 123 -5.82 11.38 -4.19
N LEU A 124 -5.15 10.72 -5.15
CA LEU A 124 -4.98 11.21 -6.52
C LEU A 124 -6.32 11.30 -7.26
N ALA A 125 -7.18 10.29 -7.15
CA ALA A 125 -8.51 10.28 -7.78
C ALA A 125 -9.43 11.41 -7.28
N ASN A 126 -9.25 11.83 -6.02
CA ASN A 126 -9.98 12.96 -5.44
C ASN A 126 -9.35 14.33 -5.79
N GLY A 127 -8.39 14.38 -6.72
CA GLY A 127 -7.66 15.59 -7.10
C GLY A 127 -6.73 16.11 -6.00
N ARG A 128 -6.44 15.32 -4.99
CA ARG A 128 -5.57 15.68 -3.85
C ARG A 128 -4.12 15.23 -4.10
N LYS A 129 -3.48 15.86 -5.06
CA LYS A 129 -2.04 15.65 -5.25
C LYS A 129 -1.29 16.05 -3.97
N PRO A 130 -0.45 15.16 -3.37
CA PRO A 130 0.33 15.53 -2.21
C PRO A 130 1.33 16.65 -2.57
N SER A 131 1.71 17.48 -1.60
CA SER A 131 2.84 18.39 -1.77
C SER A 131 4.13 17.59 -1.99
N LEU A 132 5.13 18.20 -2.61
CA LEU A 132 6.39 17.52 -2.90
C LEU A 132 7.03 16.87 -1.65
N PRO A 133 7.13 17.56 -0.49
CA PRO A 133 7.66 16.92 0.72
C PRO A 133 6.85 15.69 1.15
N VAL A 134 5.53 15.73 1.05
CA VAL A 134 4.67 14.59 1.40
C VAL A 134 4.84 13.44 0.41
N ALA A 135 5.01 13.72 -0.89
CA ALA A 135 5.29 12.69 -1.88
C ALA A 135 6.63 11.98 -1.61
N LEU A 136 7.67 12.74 -1.24
CA LEU A 136 8.98 12.19 -0.85
C LEU A 136 8.89 11.38 0.45
N TRP A 137 8.13 11.87 1.43
CA TRP A 137 7.86 11.16 2.69
C TRP A 137 7.20 9.80 2.45
N ILE A 138 6.15 9.74 1.61
CA ILE A 138 5.48 8.50 1.21
C ILE A 138 6.48 7.56 0.52
N ALA A 139 7.27 8.06 -0.43
CA ALA A 139 8.25 7.26 -1.15
C ALA A 139 9.34 6.69 -0.24
N ARG A 140 9.85 7.48 0.73
CA ARG A 140 10.86 7.02 1.68
C ARG A 140 10.32 5.93 2.60
N GLN A 141 9.13 6.08 3.13
CA GLN A 141 8.48 5.05 3.96
C GLN A 141 8.22 3.77 3.15
N THR A 142 7.84 3.90 1.88
CA THR A 142 7.69 2.76 0.96
C THR A 142 9.05 2.07 0.72
N ALA A 143 10.13 2.82 0.49
CA ALA A 143 11.47 2.27 0.36
C ALA A 143 11.93 1.54 1.65
N GLN A 144 11.60 2.08 2.84
CA GLN A 144 11.84 1.40 4.13
C GLN A 144 11.08 0.08 4.24
N ALA A 145 9.82 0.04 3.77
CA ALA A 145 9.04 -1.19 3.69
C ALA A 145 9.72 -2.24 2.81
N LEU A 146 10.18 -1.84 1.62
CA LEU A 146 10.87 -2.72 0.68
C LEU A 146 12.21 -3.22 1.24
N ALA A 147 13.00 -2.35 1.89
CA ALA A 147 14.25 -2.73 2.55
C ALA A 147 14.00 -3.75 3.67
N SER A 148 12.97 -3.55 4.47
CA SER A 148 12.58 -4.50 5.51
C SER A 148 12.11 -5.83 4.95
N LEU A 149 11.31 -5.83 3.88
CA LEU A 149 10.85 -7.04 3.20
C LEU A 149 12.03 -7.86 2.67
N GLN A 150 12.96 -7.22 1.96
CA GLN A 150 14.18 -7.85 1.46
C GLN A 150 15.01 -8.45 2.60
N LYS A 151 15.22 -7.69 3.68
CA LYS A 151 16.03 -8.12 4.83
C LYS A 151 15.40 -9.27 5.62
N SER A 152 14.08 -9.23 5.81
CA SER A 152 13.38 -10.18 6.68
C SER A 152 13.10 -11.53 6.02
N VAL A 153 12.73 -11.52 4.74
CA VAL A 153 12.27 -12.73 4.02
C VAL A 153 12.92 -12.93 2.66
N GLY A 154 13.84 -12.05 2.23
CA GLY A 154 14.54 -12.17 0.94
C GLY A 154 13.63 -12.02 -0.28
N MET A 155 12.46 -11.38 -0.14
CA MET A 155 11.47 -11.28 -1.21
C MET A 155 11.38 -9.87 -1.78
N ILE A 156 10.91 -9.77 -3.02
CA ILE A 156 10.41 -8.55 -3.65
C ILE A 156 8.90 -8.46 -3.45
N HIS A 157 8.35 -7.25 -3.38
CA HIS A 157 6.91 -7.01 -3.20
C HIS A 157 6.10 -7.35 -4.46
N GLY A 158 6.58 -6.86 -5.59
CA GLY A 158 6.05 -7.19 -6.90
C GLY A 158 4.79 -6.47 -7.34
N ASP A 159 4.20 -5.59 -6.51
CA ASP A 159 3.00 -4.81 -6.85
C ASP A 159 2.99 -3.44 -6.16
N VAL A 160 4.13 -2.73 -6.20
CA VAL A 160 4.23 -1.36 -5.66
C VAL A 160 3.48 -0.40 -6.58
N LYS A 161 2.46 0.27 -6.03
CA LYS A 161 1.60 1.23 -6.75
C LYS A 161 0.79 2.08 -5.77
N PRO A 162 0.23 3.23 -6.19
CA PRO A 162 -0.56 4.09 -5.31
C PRO A 162 -1.73 3.39 -4.61
N ALA A 163 -2.38 2.42 -5.28
CA ALA A 163 -3.49 1.65 -4.71
C ALA A 163 -3.08 0.74 -3.53
N ASN A 164 -1.79 0.41 -3.42
CA ASN A 164 -1.24 -0.43 -2.36
C ASN A 164 -0.50 0.38 -1.27
N LEU A 165 -0.59 1.70 -1.28
CA LEU A 165 -0.02 2.60 -0.28
C LEU A 165 -1.14 3.22 0.56
N MET A 166 -1.37 2.72 1.77
CA MET A 166 -2.27 3.34 2.74
C MET A 166 -1.57 4.51 3.41
N VAL A 167 -2.15 5.69 3.30
CA VAL A 167 -1.64 6.94 3.90
C VAL A 167 -2.58 7.36 5.02
N GLY A 168 -2.08 7.36 6.23
CA GLY A 168 -2.78 7.79 7.43
C GLY A 168 -2.92 9.31 7.52
N PRO A 169 -3.78 9.80 8.43
CA PRO A 169 -3.98 11.23 8.63
C PRO A 169 -2.73 11.97 9.16
N ASP A 170 -1.81 11.24 9.76
CA ASP A 170 -0.50 11.70 10.25
C ASP A 170 0.62 11.60 9.19
N GLY A 171 0.28 11.14 7.99
CA GLY A 171 1.23 10.88 6.90
C GLY A 171 1.95 9.53 7.02
N HIS A 172 1.65 8.70 8.04
CA HIS A 172 2.19 7.35 8.12
C HIS A 172 1.75 6.54 6.90
N THR A 173 2.71 5.94 6.20
CA THR A 173 2.45 5.15 5.00
C THR A 173 2.71 3.68 5.28
N THR A 174 1.73 2.84 4.93
CA THR A 174 1.83 1.38 5.04
C THR A 174 1.62 0.75 3.65
N LEU A 175 2.60 -0.02 3.20
CA LEU A 175 2.52 -0.83 1.99
C LEU A 175 1.70 -2.08 2.30
N ILE A 176 0.63 -2.29 1.56
CA ILE A 176 -0.34 -3.39 1.74
C ILE A 176 -0.27 -4.36 0.57
N ASP A 177 -0.97 -5.50 0.70
CA ASP A 177 -1.11 -6.54 -0.34
C ASP A 177 0.19 -7.30 -0.65
N LEU A 178 0.59 -8.15 0.29
CA LEU A 178 1.80 -9.00 0.20
C LEU A 178 1.59 -10.28 -0.63
N GLY A 179 0.43 -10.47 -1.26
CA GLY A 179 0.12 -11.66 -2.06
C GLY A 179 0.96 -11.80 -3.33
N PHE A 180 1.52 -10.69 -3.83
CA PHE A 180 2.40 -10.66 -5.00
C PHE A 180 3.89 -10.83 -4.67
N CYS A 181 4.25 -10.91 -3.39
CA CYS A 181 5.64 -11.13 -3.00
C CYS A 181 6.20 -12.39 -3.63
N GLN A 182 7.46 -12.33 -4.07
CA GLN A 182 8.13 -13.49 -4.67
C GLN A 182 9.62 -13.45 -4.37
N SER A 183 10.24 -14.64 -4.32
CA SER A 183 11.69 -14.77 -4.31
C SER A 183 12.26 -14.32 -5.66
N PRO A 184 13.44 -13.69 -5.70
CA PRO A 184 14.13 -13.34 -6.95
C PRO A 184 14.28 -14.52 -7.92
N ASP A 185 14.47 -15.72 -7.40
CA ASP A 185 14.65 -16.95 -8.20
C ASP A 185 13.35 -17.52 -8.78
N GLN A 186 12.20 -17.07 -8.29
CA GLN A 186 10.88 -17.49 -8.81
C GLN A 186 10.45 -16.63 -10.00
N SER A 187 11.39 -16.35 -10.91
CA SER A 187 11.10 -15.59 -12.13
C SER A 187 10.13 -16.35 -13.03
N ASN A 188 9.18 -15.61 -13.61
CA ASN A 188 8.46 -15.94 -14.86
C ASN A 188 7.07 -16.54 -14.82
N SER A 189 6.29 -16.53 -13.76
CA SER A 189 4.86 -16.86 -13.92
C SER A 189 3.97 -15.62 -14.14
N TRP A 190 4.31 -14.77 -15.12
CA TRP A 190 3.42 -13.68 -15.59
C TRP A 190 2.12 -14.19 -16.19
N ALA A 191 2.15 -15.39 -16.79
CA ALA A 191 1.01 -16.01 -17.44
C ALA A 191 -0.21 -16.19 -16.50
N ASN A 192 -0.02 -16.17 -15.20
CA ASN A 192 -1.06 -16.45 -14.21
C ASN A 192 -1.48 -15.20 -13.38
N ARG A 193 -1.07 -13.98 -13.75
CA ARG A 193 -1.47 -12.78 -13.03
C ARG A 193 -2.61 -12.06 -13.74
N PRO A 194 -3.66 -11.64 -13.02
CA PRO A 194 -4.66 -10.75 -13.61
C PRO A 194 -3.99 -9.43 -13.98
N VAL A 195 -3.97 -9.14 -15.27
CA VAL A 195 -3.19 -8.08 -15.91
C VAL A 195 -3.81 -6.68 -15.76
N VAL A 196 -4.95 -6.54 -15.07
CA VAL A 196 -5.73 -5.31 -15.06
C VAL A 196 -5.27 -4.36 -13.95
N GLY A 197 -4.78 -3.19 -14.33
CA GLY A 197 -4.45 -2.06 -13.43
C GLY A 197 -2.98 -1.98 -12.98
N THR A 198 -2.29 -3.09 -12.86
CA THR A 198 -0.90 -3.15 -12.35
C THR A 198 0.15 -2.77 -13.40
N LEU A 199 -0.17 -2.84 -14.69
CA LEU A 199 0.79 -2.61 -15.79
C LEU A 199 1.43 -1.22 -15.79
N ARG A 200 0.72 -0.19 -15.33
CA ARG A 200 1.23 1.20 -15.31
C ARG A 200 2.48 1.42 -14.46
N TYR A 201 2.78 0.50 -13.55
CA TYR A 201 3.93 0.60 -12.63
C TYR A 201 4.94 -0.52 -12.85
N LEU A 202 4.72 -1.34 -13.88
CA LEU A 202 5.45 -2.56 -14.07
C LEU A 202 6.86 -2.31 -14.60
N ALA A 203 7.86 -2.90 -13.96
CA ALA A 203 9.23 -2.81 -14.44
C ALA A 203 9.41 -3.53 -15.79
N PRO A 204 10.21 -2.97 -16.73
CA PRO A 204 10.39 -3.54 -18.07
C PRO A 204 10.85 -5.00 -18.08
N GLU A 205 11.78 -5.36 -17.19
CA GLU A 205 12.33 -6.72 -17.08
C GLU A 205 11.27 -7.75 -16.67
N ARG A 206 10.19 -7.30 -16.04
CA ARG A 206 9.10 -8.20 -15.62
C ARG A 206 8.21 -8.65 -16.78
N VAL A 207 8.34 -8.05 -17.95
CA VAL A 207 7.63 -8.44 -19.19
C VAL A 207 8.56 -9.03 -20.23
N THR A 208 9.84 -9.24 -19.88
CA THR A 208 10.83 -9.90 -20.73
C THR A 208 11.31 -11.18 -20.02
N SER A 209 11.49 -12.25 -20.78
CA SER A 209 11.95 -13.54 -20.25
C SER A 209 13.48 -13.63 -20.03
N ALA A 210 14.22 -12.54 -20.31
CA ALA A 210 15.68 -12.60 -20.47
C ALA A 210 16.49 -12.11 -19.25
N THR A 211 15.84 -11.62 -18.19
CA THR A 211 16.54 -11.00 -17.05
C THR A 211 16.06 -11.53 -15.71
N THR A 212 16.98 -11.67 -14.77
CA THR A 212 16.66 -11.97 -13.38
C THR A 212 15.87 -10.81 -12.77
N ILE A 213 14.77 -11.13 -12.12
CA ILE A 213 13.94 -10.17 -11.40
C ILE A 213 14.46 -10.07 -9.98
N ASP A 214 14.83 -8.87 -9.53
CA ASP A 214 15.29 -8.60 -8.18
C ASP A 214 14.57 -7.35 -7.59
N THR A 215 15.06 -6.85 -6.47
CA THR A 215 14.50 -5.69 -5.77
C THR A 215 14.46 -4.42 -6.63
N ARG A 216 15.30 -4.31 -7.68
CA ARG A 216 15.31 -3.17 -8.61
C ARG A 216 14.01 -3.06 -9.40
N SER A 217 13.26 -4.16 -9.54
CA SER A 217 11.90 -4.12 -10.14
C SER A 217 10.92 -3.35 -9.25
N ASP A 218 10.97 -3.53 -7.92
CA ASP A 218 10.16 -2.76 -6.98
C ASP A 218 10.60 -1.28 -6.96
N LEU A 219 11.90 -1.01 -7.10
CA LEU A 219 12.42 0.35 -7.19
C LEU A 219 11.95 1.10 -8.44
N TYR A 220 11.81 0.40 -9.58
CA TYR A 220 11.18 0.98 -10.76
C TYR A 220 9.71 1.34 -10.50
N SER A 221 8.96 0.41 -9.89
CA SER A 221 7.55 0.61 -9.54
C SER A 221 7.38 1.76 -8.52
N LEU A 222 8.30 1.90 -7.57
CA LEU A 222 8.37 3.03 -6.65
C LEU A 222 8.64 4.35 -7.40
N GLY A 223 9.56 4.33 -8.38
CA GLY A 223 9.84 5.49 -9.24
C GLY A 223 8.62 5.93 -10.03
N ALA A 224 7.89 5.00 -10.65
CA ALA A 224 6.65 5.27 -11.38
C ALA A 224 5.54 5.81 -10.44
N THR A 225 5.44 5.25 -9.23
CA THR A 225 4.52 5.71 -8.19
C THR A 225 4.87 7.14 -7.74
N LEU A 226 6.14 7.42 -7.47
CA LEU A 226 6.59 8.76 -7.06
C LEU A 226 6.40 9.79 -8.18
N TYR A 227 6.64 9.40 -9.44
CA TYR A 227 6.33 10.25 -10.59
C TYR A 227 4.87 10.69 -10.57
N GLU A 228 3.94 9.75 -10.38
CA GLU A 228 2.51 10.06 -10.34
C GLU A 228 2.13 10.90 -9.13
N LEU A 229 2.68 10.63 -7.95
CA LEU A 229 2.44 11.44 -6.75
C LEU A 229 2.88 12.90 -6.95
N ILE A 230 4.00 13.14 -7.66
CA ILE A 230 4.51 14.50 -7.92
C ILE A 230 3.72 15.19 -9.03
N THR A 231 3.42 14.49 -10.12
CA THR A 231 2.80 15.10 -11.31
C THR A 231 1.28 15.08 -11.30
N GLY A 232 0.68 14.15 -10.55
CA GLY A 232 -0.77 13.89 -10.55
C GLY A 232 -1.24 13.01 -11.72
N ARG A 233 -0.31 12.49 -12.54
CA ARG A 233 -0.61 11.63 -13.69
C ARG A 233 0.42 10.49 -13.82
N PRO A 234 0.04 9.31 -14.33
CA PRO A 234 0.96 8.21 -14.48
C PRO A 234 2.09 8.55 -15.46
N ALA A 235 3.24 7.90 -15.28
CA ALA A 235 4.41 8.09 -16.15
C ALA A 235 4.21 7.50 -17.56
N HIS A 236 3.37 6.48 -17.66
CA HIS A 236 2.94 5.82 -18.89
C HIS A 236 1.44 5.59 -18.82
N ASP A 237 0.72 5.90 -19.90
CA ASP A 237 -0.75 5.83 -19.96
C ASP A 237 -1.20 5.34 -21.35
N GLY A 238 -0.86 4.10 -21.66
CA GLY A 238 -1.28 3.45 -22.91
C GLY A 238 -2.70 2.90 -22.81
N ASP A 239 -3.48 3.04 -23.89
CA ASP A 239 -4.89 2.60 -23.96
C ASP A 239 -5.06 1.07 -23.93
N THR A 240 -3.99 0.32 -24.19
CA THR A 240 -4.02 -1.15 -24.20
C THR A 240 -2.88 -1.73 -23.36
N PRO A 241 -3.03 -2.97 -22.85
CA PRO A 241 -1.93 -3.66 -22.20
C PRO A 241 -0.66 -3.72 -23.02
N ALA A 242 -0.77 -3.98 -24.33
CA ALA A 242 0.37 -4.03 -25.24
C ALA A 242 1.09 -2.67 -25.39
N ALA A 243 0.32 -1.57 -25.48
CA ALA A 243 0.86 -0.23 -25.54
C ALA A 243 1.62 0.12 -24.24
N LEU A 244 1.05 -0.16 -23.07
CA LEU A 244 1.72 0.04 -21.78
C LEU A 244 3.02 -0.76 -21.66
N ILE A 245 3.00 -2.04 -22.05
CA ILE A 245 4.20 -2.89 -22.06
C ILE A 245 5.27 -2.27 -22.98
N GLN A 246 4.88 -1.84 -24.17
CA GLN A 246 5.79 -1.20 -25.12
C GLN A 246 6.40 0.09 -24.54
N GLN A 247 5.57 0.96 -23.94
CA GLN A 247 6.04 2.19 -23.30
C GLN A 247 7.03 1.89 -22.17
N HIS A 248 6.72 0.93 -21.29
CA HIS A 248 7.64 0.53 -20.22
C HIS A 248 8.98 0.00 -20.76
N ARG A 249 8.97 -0.69 -21.90
CA ARG A 249 10.19 -1.25 -22.50
C ARG A 249 11.06 -0.21 -23.20
N THR A 250 10.47 0.71 -23.94
CA THR A 250 11.20 1.54 -24.90
C THR A 250 11.09 3.04 -24.68
N GLU A 251 9.99 3.52 -24.10
CA GLU A 251 9.74 4.95 -24.00
C GLU A 251 10.22 5.51 -22.65
N ARG A 252 10.89 6.65 -22.72
CA ARG A 252 11.18 7.42 -21.51
C ARG A 252 9.93 8.17 -21.09
N PRO A 253 9.60 8.23 -19.78
CA PRO A 253 8.52 9.08 -19.33
C PRO A 253 8.85 10.55 -19.65
N GLU A 254 7.81 11.37 -19.76
CA GLU A 254 7.99 12.81 -19.85
C GLU A 254 8.88 13.31 -18.70
N CYS A 255 9.71 14.33 -18.99
CA CYS A 255 10.54 14.92 -17.96
C CYS A 255 9.64 15.43 -16.81
N ILE A 256 9.90 14.95 -15.59
CA ILE A 256 9.08 15.34 -14.43
C ILE A 256 9.00 16.86 -14.24
N ARG A 257 10.05 17.59 -14.61
CA ARG A 257 10.09 19.05 -14.54
C ARG A 257 9.30 19.75 -15.66
N SER A 258 8.93 19.06 -16.71
CA SER A 258 7.95 19.56 -17.69
C SER A 258 6.53 19.48 -17.11
N ALA A 259 6.22 18.39 -16.41
CA ALA A 259 4.92 18.15 -15.80
C ALA A 259 4.73 18.86 -14.43
N ALA A 260 5.81 19.07 -13.69
CA ALA A 260 5.88 19.74 -12.39
C ALA A 260 7.16 20.58 -12.31
N PRO A 261 7.16 21.83 -12.85
CA PRO A 261 8.35 22.68 -13.02
C PRO A 261 9.11 22.98 -11.73
N ASP A 262 8.39 23.09 -10.62
CA ASP A 262 8.96 23.39 -9.30
C ASP A 262 9.72 22.23 -8.66
N THR A 263 9.74 21.06 -9.33
CA THR A 263 10.46 19.89 -8.81
C THR A 263 11.98 20.15 -8.87
N PRO A 264 12.70 20.07 -7.72
CA PRO A 264 14.14 20.23 -7.71
C PRO A 264 14.85 19.21 -8.61
N LYS A 265 15.94 19.65 -9.26
CA LYS A 265 16.72 18.77 -10.15
C LYS A 265 17.14 17.45 -9.50
N PRO A 266 17.63 17.41 -8.23
CA PRO A 266 18.02 16.15 -7.60
C PRO A 266 16.84 15.16 -7.45
N VAL A 267 15.64 15.65 -7.10
CA VAL A 267 14.43 14.82 -7.02
C VAL A 267 14.07 14.26 -8.40
N ALA A 268 14.04 15.11 -9.43
CA ALA A 268 13.76 14.66 -10.80
C ALA A 268 14.78 13.60 -11.27
N SER A 269 16.07 13.81 -10.95
CA SER A 269 17.15 12.86 -11.29
C SER A 269 16.97 11.51 -10.60
N LEU A 270 16.60 11.49 -9.32
CA LEU A 270 16.33 10.24 -8.58
C LEU A 270 15.15 9.49 -9.21
N VAL A 271 14.02 10.16 -9.48
CA VAL A 271 12.85 9.53 -10.09
C VAL A 271 13.20 8.93 -11.45
N HIS A 272 13.89 9.67 -12.31
CA HIS A 272 14.29 9.15 -13.61
C HIS A 272 15.31 8.00 -13.52
N ARG A 273 16.18 8.00 -12.50
CA ARG A 273 17.11 6.89 -12.25
C ARG A 273 16.36 5.65 -11.76
N LEU A 274 15.41 5.79 -10.85
CA LEU A 274 14.54 4.68 -10.43
C LEU A 274 13.82 4.06 -11.62
N MET A 275 13.38 4.88 -12.59
CA MET A 275 12.67 4.45 -13.81
C MET A 275 13.59 4.12 -14.98
N ALA A 276 14.90 3.97 -14.76
CA ALA A 276 15.82 3.54 -15.81
C ALA A 276 15.38 2.18 -16.38
N LYS A 277 15.41 2.05 -17.72
CA LYS A 277 15.00 0.81 -18.42
C LYS A 277 15.94 -0.35 -18.11
N ASP A 278 17.24 -0.05 -18.07
CA ASP A 278 18.27 -0.99 -17.62
C ASP A 278 18.27 -1.04 -16.07
N PRO A 279 17.96 -2.20 -15.44
CA PRO A 279 17.96 -2.34 -13.99
C PRO A 279 19.31 -2.00 -13.35
N MET A 280 20.42 -2.20 -14.06
CA MET A 280 21.77 -1.92 -13.55
C MET A 280 22.06 -0.42 -13.38
N ARG A 281 21.24 0.44 -13.95
CA ARG A 281 21.33 1.90 -13.79
C ARG A 281 20.48 2.43 -12.63
N ARG A 282 19.68 1.57 -11.97
CA ARG A 282 18.91 1.90 -10.79
C ARG A 282 19.76 1.76 -9.54
N PRO A 283 19.35 2.33 -8.39
CA PRO A 283 19.92 1.98 -7.09
C PRO A 283 19.91 0.47 -6.88
N THR A 284 20.91 -0.04 -6.18
CA THR A 284 21.09 -1.48 -6.00
C THR A 284 20.14 -2.04 -4.94
N THR A 285 19.85 -1.23 -3.92
CA THR A 285 19.02 -1.65 -2.78
C THR A 285 17.97 -0.60 -2.43
N PRO A 286 16.84 -1.00 -1.82
CA PRO A 286 15.89 -0.03 -1.29
C PRO A 286 16.47 0.85 -0.20
N GLN A 287 17.50 0.40 0.55
CA GLN A 287 18.16 1.20 1.57
C GLN A 287 18.90 2.39 0.95
N GLU A 288 19.57 2.22 -0.19
CA GLU A 288 20.18 3.34 -0.93
C GLU A 288 19.13 4.42 -1.27
N VAL A 289 17.93 4.01 -1.64
CA VAL A 289 16.83 4.95 -1.95
C VAL A 289 16.35 5.68 -0.68
N VAL A 290 16.28 4.99 0.47
CA VAL A 290 15.98 5.62 1.76
C VAL A 290 16.99 6.71 2.08
N ASP A 291 18.30 6.39 1.93
CA ASP A 291 19.41 7.27 2.27
C ASP A 291 19.46 8.50 1.34
N GLU A 292 19.08 8.34 0.07
CA GLU A 292 18.98 9.45 -0.88
C GLU A 292 17.73 10.32 -0.68
N LEU A 293 16.58 9.71 -0.34
CA LEU A 293 15.33 10.46 -0.16
C LEU A 293 15.36 11.32 1.11
N ALA A 294 16.02 10.88 2.19
CA ALA A 294 16.04 11.59 3.46
C ALA A 294 16.55 13.05 3.35
N PRO A 295 17.74 13.32 2.77
CA PRO A 295 18.22 14.70 2.58
C PRO A 295 17.34 15.50 1.59
N LEU A 296 16.79 14.87 0.55
CA LEU A 296 15.91 15.53 -0.41
C LEU A 296 14.60 15.97 0.23
N GLU A 297 14.02 15.13 1.08
CA GLU A 297 12.83 15.42 1.86
C GLU A 297 13.07 16.64 2.76
N ILE A 298 14.16 16.63 3.55
CA ILE A 298 14.53 17.74 4.44
C ILE A 298 14.69 19.03 3.65
N ALA A 299 15.41 19.00 2.51
CA ALA A 299 15.62 20.17 1.66
C ALA A 299 14.32 20.73 1.08
N CYS A 300 13.31 19.87 0.84
CA CYS A 300 12.03 20.27 0.26
C CYS A 300 11.00 20.75 1.29
N PHE A 301 11.19 20.53 2.60
CA PHE A 301 10.27 21.00 3.64
C PHE A 301 10.17 22.54 3.71
N GLY A 302 11.19 23.25 3.28
CA GLY A 302 11.20 24.72 3.21
C GLY A 302 10.62 25.31 1.92
N LEU A 303 10.29 24.49 0.93
CA LEU A 303 9.69 24.91 -0.35
C LEU A 303 8.16 24.97 -0.18
N ARG A 304 7.64 26.16 0.14
CA ARG A 304 6.21 26.47 0.17
C ARG A 304 5.79 27.24 -1.07
#